data_40da4f2fa6f06aef3eb18e929a86e23f
#
_entry.id   40da4f2fa6f06aef3eb18e929a86e23f
#
_cell.length_a   1.000
_cell.length_b   1.000
_cell.length_c   1.000
_cell.angle_alpha   90.00
_cell.angle_beta   90.00
_cell.angle_gamma   90.00
#
_symmetry.space_group_name_H-M   'P 1'
#
loop_
_entity.id
_entity.type
_entity.pdbx_description
1 polymer ?
#
loop_
_entity_poly.entity_id
_entity_poly.type
_entity_poly.pdbx_seq_one_letter_code
_entity_poly.pdbx_strand_id
1 'polypeptide(L)'
;MINFYQPSRINFGQGTLSELPRIIGKYGKKCLLVTTPNVEPLDKLYKRVTLNLIEKGIEVVHFDRVEPNPTVELINEGFELAKKESVDVVLAVGGGSSIDTAKVLALTFGLEKIDWDYMFSTYTNPFKIYDKVSEKELPLIAVSTTSGTGSQVTQAAVISRGSEKNTIFHQNCFSKECIVDPELMLTLPERITASTAFDAFTHAFESYINPNANDFTEIMSEKSMELVINYLPKVMEDKNNIEYRTKLAVADTLGGSSLANAGAAAPHPLSEIIGG
;
A
#
# COMPACT_ATOMS: atom_id res chain seq x y z
N MET A 1 -4.69 28.44 -3.45
CA MET A 1 -3.42 27.78 -3.94
C MET A 1 -3.66 26.28 -3.81
N ILE A 2 -3.51 25.52 -4.88
CA ILE A 2 -3.64 24.06 -4.87
C ILE A 2 -2.27 23.48 -4.53
N ASN A 3 -2.22 22.54 -3.56
CA ASN A 3 -1.04 21.76 -3.24
C ASN A 3 -1.38 20.29 -3.54
N PHE A 4 -0.72 19.70 -4.54
CA PHE A 4 -0.90 18.31 -4.95
C PHE A 4 0.47 17.62 -4.96
N TYR A 5 0.57 16.48 -4.25
CA TYR A 5 1.82 15.76 -4.10
C TYR A 5 1.62 14.26 -4.33
N GLN A 6 2.24 13.72 -5.38
CA GLN A 6 2.25 12.29 -5.70
C GLN A 6 3.65 11.88 -6.17
N PRO A 7 4.54 11.53 -5.23
CA PRO A 7 5.93 11.23 -5.55
C PRO A 7 6.16 9.80 -6.06
N SER A 8 5.19 8.90 -5.88
CA SER A 8 5.32 7.51 -6.30
C SER A 8 5.31 7.39 -7.82
N ARG A 9 6.31 6.72 -8.38
CA ARG A 9 6.26 6.31 -9.79
C ARG A 9 5.33 5.10 -9.94
N ILE A 10 4.29 5.22 -10.72
CA ILE A 10 3.28 4.17 -10.93
C ILE A 10 3.63 3.41 -12.21
N ASN A 11 4.01 2.12 -12.07
CA ASN A 11 4.19 1.19 -13.17
C ASN A 11 2.89 0.37 -13.30
N PHE A 12 2.04 0.76 -14.25
CA PHE A 12 0.69 0.23 -14.40
C PHE A 12 0.54 -0.58 -15.69
N GLY A 13 -0.08 -1.76 -15.58
CA GLY A 13 -0.49 -2.57 -16.74
C GLY A 13 -0.20 -4.06 -16.56
N GLN A 14 -0.77 -4.85 -17.46
CA GLN A 14 -0.61 -6.30 -17.48
C GLN A 14 0.86 -6.68 -17.70
N GLY A 15 1.35 -7.66 -16.92
CA GLY A 15 2.72 -8.15 -17.02
C GLY A 15 3.78 -7.22 -16.45
N THR A 16 3.42 -6.07 -15.86
CA THR A 16 4.39 -5.12 -15.28
C THR A 16 5.17 -5.68 -14.11
N LEU A 17 4.72 -6.77 -13.48
CA LEU A 17 5.49 -7.48 -12.46
C LEU A 17 6.86 -7.94 -12.98
N SER A 18 7.02 -8.17 -14.29
CA SER A 18 8.30 -8.55 -14.90
C SER A 18 9.39 -7.47 -14.75
N GLU A 19 9.01 -6.21 -14.54
CA GLU A 19 9.93 -5.09 -14.32
C GLU A 19 10.49 -5.03 -12.89
N LEU A 20 9.92 -5.82 -11.95
CA LEU A 20 10.26 -5.75 -10.54
C LEU A 20 11.76 -5.90 -10.25
N PRO A 21 12.50 -6.87 -10.84
CA PRO A 21 13.94 -6.99 -10.55
C PRO A 21 14.74 -5.76 -11.01
N ARG A 22 14.38 -5.17 -12.14
CA ARG A 22 15.00 -3.93 -12.63
C ARG A 22 14.71 -2.75 -11.71
N ILE A 23 13.48 -2.70 -11.16
CA ILE A 23 13.09 -1.64 -10.23
C ILE A 23 13.87 -1.79 -8.92
N ILE A 24 13.84 -2.96 -8.28
CA ILE A 24 14.54 -3.23 -7.02
C ILE A 24 16.05 -2.96 -7.17
N GLY A 25 16.66 -3.39 -8.27
CA GLY A 25 18.09 -3.22 -8.52
C GLY A 25 18.57 -1.77 -8.60
N LYS A 26 17.67 -0.78 -8.74
CA LYS A 26 18.01 0.65 -8.65
C LYS A 26 18.22 1.10 -7.20
N TYR A 27 17.61 0.41 -6.26
CA TYR A 27 17.52 0.84 -4.86
C TYR A 27 18.35 -0.01 -3.91
N GLY A 28 18.60 -1.28 -4.26
CA GLY A 28 19.36 -2.15 -3.40
C GLY A 28 19.64 -3.53 -4.00
N LYS A 29 20.41 -4.33 -3.25
CA LYS A 29 20.77 -5.72 -3.61
C LYS A 29 20.30 -6.74 -2.58
N LYS A 30 19.90 -6.30 -1.40
CA LYS A 30 19.32 -7.15 -0.35
C LYS A 30 17.95 -6.64 0.05
N CYS A 31 16.92 -7.35 -0.36
CA CYS A 31 15.52 -6.94 -0.28
C CYS A 31 14.80 -7.62 0.88
N LEU A 32 14.11 -6.85 1.73
CA LEU A 32 13.10 -7.38 2.65
C LEU A 32 11.78 -7.52 1.88
N LEU A 33 11.38 -8.74 1.58
CA LEU A 33 10.08 -9.05 0.98
C LEU A 33 9.03 -9.18 2.10
N VAL A 34 8.04 -8.29 2.12
CA VAL A 34 6.96 -8.23 3.14
C VAL A 34 5.65 -8.71 2.53
N THR A 35 5.11 -9.81 3.06
CA THR A 35 3.90 -10.45 2.53
C THR A 35 3.01 -11.00 3.64
N THR A 36 1.78 -11.37 3.29
CA THR A 36 0.97 -12.30 4.10
C THR A 36 1.61 -13.69 4.11
N PRO A 37 1.14 -14.62 4.99
CA PRO A 37 1.65 -15.99 5.03
C PRO A 37 1.73 -16.65 3.65
N ASN A 38 2.79 -17.43 3.46
CA ASN A 38 3.10 -18.09 2.19
C ASN A 38 2.22 -19.32 1.95
N VAL A 39 0.92 -19.08 1.72
CA VAL A 39 -0.12 -20.08 1.47
C VAL A 39 -0.92 -19.75 0.22
N GLU A 40 -1.64 -20.75 -0.34
CA GLU A 40 -2.52 -20.52 -1.49
C GLU A 40 -3.55 -19.40 -1.22
N PRO A 41 -3.86 -18.58 -2.22
CA PRO A 41 -3.42 -18.63 -3.62
C PRO A 41 -2.14 -17.81 -3.92
N LEU A 42 -1.54 -17.14 -2.93
CA LEU A 42 -0.44 -16.19 -3.12
C LEU A 42 0.96 -16.82 -3.09
N ASP A 43 1.09 -18.05 -2.60
CA ASP A 43 2.36 -18.79 -2.54
C ASP A 43 3.10 -18.85 -3.89
N LYS A 44 2.37 -19.07 -4.98
CA LYS A 44 2.94 -19.10 -6.34
C LYS A 44 3.46 -17.73 -6.77
N LEU A 45 2.76 -16.66 -6.39
CA LEU A 45 3.20 -15.30 -6.66
C LEU A 45 4.48 -14.99 -5.88
N TYR A 46 4.51 -15.28 -4.58
CA TYR A 46 5.67 -15.00 -3.73
C TYR A 46 6.91 -15.78 -4.19
N LYS A 47 6.72 -17.05 -4.57
CA LYS A 47 7.77 -17.86 -5.17
C LYS A 47 8.30 -17.26 -6.48
N ARG A 48 7.40 -16.84 -7.39
CA ARG A 48 7.76 -16.19 -8.65
C ARG A 48 8.56 -14.91 -8.40
N VAL A 49 8.09 -14.05 -7.48
CA VAL A 49 8.79 -12.82 -7.10
C VAL A 49 10.19 -13.13 -6.58
N THR A 50 10.30 -14.04 -5.62
CA THR A 50 11.58 -14.42 -5.01
C THR A 50 12.57 -14.96 -6.05
N LEU A 51 12.13 -15.87 -6.92
CA LEU A 51 13.00 -16.46 -7.96
C LEU A 51 13.47 -15.39 -8.95
N ASN A 52 12.56 -14.51 -9.42
CA ASN A 52 12.91 -13.45 -10.35
C ASN A 52 13.95 -12.47 -9.77
N LEU A 53 13.87 -12.17 -8.49
CA LEU A 53 14.84 -11.31 -7.81
C LEU A 53 16.20 -12.00 -7.68
N ILE A 54 16.22 -13.26 -7.23
CA ILE A 54 17.45 -14.07 -7.06
C ILE A 54 18.18 -14.24 -8.41
N GLU A 55 17.46 -14.53 -9.51
CA GLU A 55 18.02 -14.65 -10.85
C GLU A 55 18.72 -13.37 -11.33
N LYS A 56 18.37 -12.22 -10.78
CA LYS A 56 19.01 -10.93 -11.06
C LYS A 56 20.04 -10.51 -10.01
N GLY A 57 20.43 -11.45 -9.13
CA GLY A 57 21.46 -11.22 -8.12
C GLY A 57 21.01 -10.37 -6.95
N ILE A 58 19.70 -10.33 -6.67
CA ILE A 58 19.11 -9.64 -5.51
C ILE A 58 18.85 -10.68 -4.42
N GLU A 59 19.46 -10.50 -3.26
CA GLU A 59 19.20 -11.33 -2.08
C GLU A 59 17.84 -11.02 -1.49
N VAL A 60 17.06 -12.04 -1.12
CA VAL A 60 15.70 -11.88 -0.59
C VAL A 60 15.63 -12.42 0.84
N VAL A 61 15.26 -11.56 1.76
CA VAL A 61 14.84 -11.90 3.12
C VAL A 61 13.32 -11.83 3.16
N HIS A 62 12.65 -12.96 3.42
CA HIS A 62 11.19 -13.01 3.37
C HIS A 62 10.58 -12.89 4.76
N PHE A 63 9.78 -11.85 4.99
CA PHE A 63 8.92 -11.65 6.14
C PHE A 63 7.47 -11.93 5.72
N ASP A 64 7.02 -13.15 5.94
CA ASP A 64 5.74 -13.70 5.49
C ASP A 64 4.71 -13.87 6.62
N ARG A 65 4.66 -12.89 7.53
CA ARG A 65 3.82 -12.97 8.73
C ARG A 65 2.72 -11.92 8.80
N VAL A 66 2.55 -11.09 7.75
CA VAL A 66 1.58 -10.01 7.80
C VAL A 66 0.16 -10.57 7.86
N GLU A 67 -0.58 -10.14 8.87
CA GLU A 67 -2.00 -10.42 9.06
C GLU A 67 -2.84 -9.18 8.75
N PRO A 68 -4.15 -9.32 8.48
CA PRO A 68 -5.06 -8.18 8.38
C PRO A 68 -4.99 -7.31 9.66
N ASN A 69 -4.96 -5.98 9.50
CA ASN A 69 -4.75 -5.03 10.59
C ASN A 69 -3.40 -5.26 11.32
N PRO A 70 -2.27 -4.96 10.68
CA PRO A 70 -0.95 -5.26 11.23
C PRO A 70 -0.75 -4.59 12.59
N THR A 71 -0.19 -5.33 13.56
CA THR A 71 0.01 -4.88 14.92
C THR A 71 1.41 -4.32 15.14
N VAL A 72 1.58 -3.55 16.21
CA VAL A 72 2.89 -3.04 16.63
C VAL A 72 3.88 -4.17 16.92
N GLU A 73 3.42 -5.30 17.46
CA GLU A 73 4.22 -6.47 17.74
C GLU A 73 4.76 -7.10 16.47
N LEU A 74 3.89 -7.27 15.45
CA LEU A 74 4.25 -7.80 14.15
C LEU A 74 5.31 -6.91 13.47
N ILE A 75 5.13 -5.59 13.54
CA ILE A 75 6.09 -4.65 12.95
C ILE A 75 7.43 -4.71 13.68
N ASN A 76 7.44 -4.82 15.01
CA ASN A 76 8.68 -4.98 15.76
C ASN A 76 9.45 -6.25 15.34
N GLU A 77 8.77 -7.38 15.08
CA GLU A 77 9.42 -8.59 14.56
C GLU A 77 10.06 -8.34 13.18
N GLY A 78 9.34 -7.70 12.27
CA GLY A 78 9.85 -7.34 10.94
C GLY A 78 11.02 -6.36 11.01
N PHE A 79 10.97 -5.41 11.94
CA PHE A 79 12.02 -4.44 12.19
C PHE A 79 13.31 -5.10 12.65
N GLU A 80 13.23 -6.00 13.65
CA GLU A 80 14.40 -6.74 14.13
C GLU A 80 14.99 -7.64 13.04
N LEU A 81 14.16 -8.30 12.24
CA LEU A 81 14.59 -9.09 11.10
C LEU A 81 15.33 -8.22 10.07
N ALA A 82 14.75 -7.09 9.69
CA ALA A 82 15.35 -6.17 8.72
C ALA A 82 16.73 -5.68 9.15
N LYS A 83 16.86 -5.32 10.44
CA LYS A 83 18.14 -4.86 11.03
C LYS A 83 19.17 -5.98 11.09
N LYS A 84 18.79 -7.14 11.60
CA LYS A 84 19.67 -8.32 11.69
C LYS A 84 20.25 -8.69 10.33
N GLU A 85 19.42 -8.67 9.30
CA GLU A 85 19.80 -9.02 7.94
C GLU A 85 20.45 -7.86 7.18
N SER A 86 20.44 -6.64 7.73
CA SER A 86 21.02 -5.46 7.11
C SER A 86 20.50 -5.22 5.69
N VAL A 87 19.18 -5.29 5.50
CA VAL A 87 18.52 -5.06 4.21
C VAL A 87 18.69 -3.62 3.73
N ASP A 88 18.63 -3.39 2.43
CA ASP A 88 18.84 -2.07 1.82
C ASP A 88 17.63 -1.55 1.03
N VAL A 89 16.61 -2.39 0.81
CA VAL A 89 15.34 -2.01 0.19
C VAL A 89 14.20 -2.85 0.79
N VAL A 90 13.01 -2.24 0.93
CA VAL A 90 11.79 -2.93 1.36
C VAL A 90 10.86 -3.10 0.17
N LEU A 91 10.35 -4.31 -0.04
CA LEU A 91 9.39 -4.67 -1.06
C LEU A 91 8.13 -5.21 -0.40
N ALA A 92 7.01 -4.53 -0.54
CA ALA A 92 5.70 -5.07 -0.21
C ALA A 92 5.10 -5.80 -1.41
N VAL A 93 4.62 -7.03 -1.22
CA VAL A 93 3.78 -7.74 -2.20
C VAL A 93 2.52 -8.20 -1.51
N GLY A 94 1.40 -7.51 -1.75
CA GLY A 94 0.16 -7.79 -1.04
C GLY A 94 -0.87 -6.68 -1.14
N GLY A 95 -1.87 -6.71 -0.29
CA GLY A 95 -2.84 -5.64 -0.09
C GLY A 95 -2.34 -4.57 0.89
N GLY A 96 -3.26 -3.72 1.35
CA GLY A 96 -2.97 -2.59 2.27
C GLY A 96 -2.14 -2.99 3.49
N SER A 97 -2.49 -4.08 4.20
CA SER A 97 -1.77 -4.51 5.40
C SER A 97 -0.28 -4.80 5.14
N SER A 98 0.05 -5.47 4.03
CA SER A 98 1.46 -5.72 3.65
C SER A 98 2.19 -4.43 3.31
N ILE A 99 1.51 -3.52 2.61
CA ILE A 99 2.10 -2.24 2.21
C ILE A 99 2.30 -1.34 3.43
N ASP A 100 1.32 -1.26 4.34
CA ASP A 100 1.40 -0.43 5.54
C ASP A 100 2.50 -0.93 6.51
N THR A 101 2.60 -2.27 6.69
CA THR A 101 3.73 -2.88 7.41
C THR A 101 5.06 -2.45 6.80
N ALA A 102 5.20 -2.60 5.49
CA ALA A 102 6.42 -2.26 4.77
C ALA A 102 6.79 -0.76 4.84
N LYS A 103 5.78 0.13 4.84
CA LYS A 103 5.96 1.57 5.03
C LYS A 103 6.65 1.88 6.35
N VAL A 104 6.12 1.31 7.44
CA VAL A 104 6.68 1.56 8.78
C VAL A 104 8.08 0.96 8.90
N LEU A 105 8.30 -0.27 8.39
CA LEU A 105 9.63 -0.89 8.39
C LEU A 105 10.66 -0.05 7.62
N ALA A 106 10.29 0.47 6.45
CA ALA A 106 11.16 1.32 5.65
C ALA A 106 11.47 2.66 6.35
N LEU A 107 10.46 3.28 6.93
CA LEU A 107 10.55 4.58 7.61
C LEU A 107 11.41 4.51 8.88
N THR A 108 11.28 3.44 9.66
CA THR A 108 11.89 3.32 11.00
C THR A 108 13.23 2.60 11.02
N PHE A 109 13.69 2.04 9.91
CA PHE A 109 14.86 1.14 9.83
C PHE A 109 16.12 1.67 10.53
N GLY A 110 16.39 2.96 10.47
CA GLY A 110 17.58 3.57 11.10
C GLY A 110 17.45 3.85 12.60
N LEU A 111 16.29 3.64 13.21
CA LEU A 111 16.10 3.80 14.65
C LEU A 111 16.79 2.66 15.41
N GLU A 112 17.12 2.91 16.68
CA GLU A 112 17.56 1.86 17.61
C GLU A 112 16.38 0.96 17.99
N LYS A 113 15.24 1.58 18.32
CA LYS A 113 13.95 0.95 18.59
C LYS A 113 12.80 1.86 18.14
N ILE A 114 11.63 1.30 17.89
CA ILE A 114 10.43 2.08 17.55
C ILE A 114 9.76 2.53 18.86
N ASP A 115 9.61 3.85 19.02
CA ASP A 115 8.80 4.44 20.10
C ASP A 115 7.37 4.68 19.56
N TRP A 116 6.47 3.77 19.88
CA TRP A 116 5.11 3.81 19.36
C TRP A 116 4.28 4.98 19.89
N ASP A 117 4.51 5.41 21.13
CA ASP A 117 3.80 6.56 21.70
C ASP A 117 4.20 7.83 20.95
N TYR A 118 5.49 7.97 20.66
CA TYR A 118 6.00 9.08 19.85
C TYR A 118 5.46 9.00 18.40
N MET A 119 5.49 7.83 17.78
CA MET A 119 5.01 7.64 16.39
C MET A 119 3.54 8.04 16.25
N PHE A 120 2.67 7.55 17.12
CA PHE A 120 1.23 7.79 17.06
C PHE A 120 0.83 9.20 17.49
N SER A 121 1.58 9.85 18.37
CA SER A 121 1.28 11.23 18.78
C SER A 121 1.84 12.30 17.84
N THR A 122 2.93 11.98 17.12
CA THR A 122 3.65 12.95 16.28
C THR A 122 3.14 12.96 14.83
N TYR A 123 2.97 11.80 14.22
CA TYR A 123 2.71 11.66 12.78
C TYR A 123 1.21 11.54 12.48
N THR A 124 0.43 12.53 12.92
CA THR A 124 -1.04 12.52 12.87
C THR A 124 -1.66 13.34 11.73
N ASN A 125 -0.88 14.17 11.04
CA ASN A 125 -1.40 15.08 10.03
C ASN A 125 -0.93 14.69 8.63
N PRO A 126 -1.84 14.30 7.71
CA PRO A 126 -1.50 13.84 6.37
C PRO A 126 -0.87 14.92 5.47
N PHE A 127 -1.06 16.20 5.80
CA PHE A 127 -0.63 17.34 4.98
C PHE A 127 0.62 18.03 5.52
N LYS A 128 1.12 17.62 6.67
CA LYS A 128 2.34 18.15 7.27
C LYS A 128 3.56 17.46 6.64
N ILE A 129 4.58 18.26 6.32
CA ILE A 129 5.90 17.76 5.98
C ILE A 129 6.67 17.59 7.29
N TYR A 130 7.12 16.37 7.55
CA TYR A 130 7.88 16.03 8.76
C TYR A 130 9.37 15.90 8.45
N ASP A 131 10.20 16.13 9.45
CA ASP A 131 11.60 15.77 9.38
C ASP A 131 11.77 14.26 9.28
N LYS A 132 12.92 13.81 8.81
CA LYS A 132 13.22 12.37 8.75
C LYS A 132 13.06 11.71 10.12
N VAL A 133 12.46 10.52 10.12
CA VAL A 133 12.33 9.71 11.33
C VAL A 133 13.69 9.19 11.79
N SER A 134 14.57 8.88 10.82
CA SER A 134 15.93 8.43 11.09
C SER A 134 16.88 8.81 9.95
N GLU A 135 18.18 8.78 10.21
CA GLU A 135 19.19 9.06 9.17
C GLU A 135 19.21 8.00 8.07
N LYS A 136 18.74 6.77 8.35
CA LYS A 136 18.74 5.65 7.41
C LYS A 136 17.33 5.11 7.22
N GLU A 137 16.52 5.83 6.46
CA GLU A 137 15.26 5.32 5.95
C GLU A 137 15.50 4.51 4.66
N LEU A 138 14.77 3.40 4.49
CA LEU A 138 14.93 2.56 3.30
C LEU A 138 13.96 2.97 2.19
N PRO A 139 14.35 2.77 0.92
CA PRO A 139 13.40 2.88 -0.19
C PRO A 139 12.36 1.77 -0.10
N LEU A 140 11.09 2.13 -0.31
CA LEU A 140 9.95 1.23 -0.37
C LEU A 140 9.49 1.07 -1.81
N ILE A 141 9.32 -0.18 -2.23
CA ILE A 141 8.65 -0.57 -3.48
C ILE A 141 7.39 -1.34 -3.12
N ALA A 142 6.26 -1.03 -3.77
CA ALA A 142 4.99 -1.69 -3.50
C ALA A 142 4.46 -2.41 -4.75
N VAL A 143 4.05 -3.67 -4.58
CA VAL A 143 3.31 -4.45 -5.58
C VAL A 143 1.93 -4.74 -5.01
N SER A 144 0.91 -4.03 -5.51
CA SER A 144 -0.45 -4.21 -5.03
C SER A 144 -1.09 -5.46 -5.63
N THR A 145 -1.70 -6.29 -4.77
CA THR A 145 -2.48 -7.47 -5.18
C THR A 145 -3.98 -7.28 -4.97
N THR A 146 -4.40 -6.11 -4.49
CA THR A 146 -5.81 -5.74 -4.30
C THR A 146 -6.11 -4.43 -5.00
N SER A 147 -7.39 -4.17 -5.28
CA SER A 147 -7.85 -2.88 -5.84
C SER A 147 -8.83 -2.25 -4.87
N GLY A 148 -8.34 -1.43 -3.94
CA GLY A 148 -9.19 -0.82 -2.93
C GLY A 148 -8.50 0.17 -2.01
N THR A 149 -7.44 -0.25 -1.33
CA THR A 149 -6.83 0.56 -0.27
C THR A 149 -6.04 1.76 -0.78
N GLY A 150 -5.60 1.74 -2.03
CA GLY A 150 -4.73 2.79 -2.58
C GLY A 150 -3.39 2.94 -1.84
N SER A 151 -3.06 2.01 -0.92
CA SER A 151 -1.91 2.17 -0.04
C SER A 151 -0.60 2.34 -0.80
N GLN A 152 -0.46 1.76 -1.99
CA GLN A 152 0.71 1.88 -2.85
C GLN A 152 1.00 3.33 -3.30
N VAL A 153 0.02 4.22 -3.21
CA VAL A 153 0.10 5.63 -3.64
C VAL A 153 -0.27 6.63 -2.53
N THR A 154 -0.22 6.22 -1.25
CA THR A 154 -0.52 7.09 -0.10
C THR A 154 0.63 7.17 0.88
N GLN A 155 0.64 8.23 1.69
CA GLN A 155 1.58 8.47 2.81
C GLN A 155 1.10 7.89 4.14
N ALA A 156 -0.05 7.23 4.18
CA ALA A 156 -0.66 6.70 5.39
C ALA A 156 -0.26 5.23 5.62
N ALA A 157 -0.07 4.86 6.87
CA ALA A 157 0.04 3.46 7.31
C ALA A 157 -0.85 3.25 8.54
N VAL A 158 -1.81 2.32 8.44
CA VAL A 158 -2.75 1.99 9.52
C VAL A 158 -2.22 0.82 10.33
N ILE A 159 -1.97 1.05 11.61
CA ILE A 159 -1.34 0.08 12.52
C ILE A 159 -2.21 -0.10 13.75
N SER A 160 -2.42 -1.34 14.18
CA SER A 160 -3.19 -1.69 15.36
C SER A 160 -2.32 -1.78 16.60
N ARG A 161 -2.84 -1.25 17.72
CA ARG A 161 -2.26 -1.42 19.07
C ARG A 161 -3.37 -1.84 20.02
N GLY A 162 -3.40 -3.10 20.40
CA GLY A 162 -4.55 -3.68 21.09
C GLY A 162 -5.81 -3.59 20.24
N SER A 163 -6.86 -2.93 20.73
CA SER A 163 -8.12 -2.69 20.01
C SER A 163 -8.16 -1.36 19.27
N GLU A 164 -7.09 -0.58 19.28
CA GLU A 164 -7.04 0.73 18.64
C GLU A 164 -6.32 0.65 17.28
N LYS A 165 -6.89 1.28 16.25
CA LYS A 165 -6.22 1.53 14.98
C LYS A 165 -5.66 2.94 14.99
N ASN A 166 -4.37 3.05 14.67
CA ASN A 166 -3.67 4.32 14.62
C ASN A 166 -3.07 4.51 13.23
N THR A 167 -3.26 5.67 12.65
CA THR A 167 -2.72 5.99 11.33
C THR A 167 -1.48 6.87 11.48
N ILE A 168 -0.36 6.41 10.93
CA ILE A 168 0.89 7.17 10.81
C ILE A 168 0.90 7.83 9.43
N PHE A 169 1.05 9.16 9.41
CA PHE A 169 1.19 9.93 8.18
C PHE A 169 2.61 10.49 8.07
N HIS A 170 3.33 10.08 7.04
CA HIS A 170 4.65 10.62 6.77
C HIS A 170 4.94 10.61 5.27
N GLN A 171 5.46 11.71 4.71
CA GLN A 171 5.73 11.79 3.27
C GLN A 171 6.71 10.72 2.76
N ASN A 172 7.57 10.16 3.61
CA ASN A 172 8.48 9.07 3.24
C ASN A 172 7.84 7.67 3.30
N CYS A 173 6.56 7.58 3.73
CA CYS A 173 5.74 6.37 3.56
C CYS A 173 5.24 6.17 2.11
N PHE A 174 5.27 7.19 1.26
CA PHE A 174 5.04 6.98 -0.16
C PHE A 174 6.05 5.99 -0.72
N SER A 175 5.58 5.00 -1.50
CA SER A 175 6.49 4.13 -2.24
C SER A 175 7.32 4.94 -3.24
N LYS A 176 8.59 4.57 -3.45
CA LYS A 176 9.41 5.18 -4.51
C LYS A 176 8.88 4.81 -5.89
N GLU A 177 8.56 3.55 -6.05
CA GLU A 177 7.85 3.03 -7.22
C GLU A 177 6.79 2.02 -6.74
N CYS A 178 5.67 1.96 -7.45
CA CYS A 178 4.71 0.86 -7.27
C CYS A 178 4.44 0.15 -8.59
N ILE A 179 4.08 -1.12 -8.47
CA ILE A 179 3.59 -1.95 -9.58
C ILE A 179 2.12 -2.23 -9.31
N VAL A 180 1.30 -1.90 -10.29
CA VAL A 180 -0.14 -2.20 -10.32
C VAL A 180 -0.40 -3.06 -11.56
N ASP A 181 -0.29 -4.36 -11.38
CA ASP A 181 -0.48 -5.38 -12.42
C ASP A 181 -1.84 -6.05 -12.21
N PRO A 182 -2.84 -5.76 -13.08
CA PRO A 182 -4.18 -6.31 -12.90
C PRO A 182 -4.26 -7.84 -12.92
N GLU A 183 -3.26 -8.53 -13.51
CA GLU A 183 -3.19 -9.99 -13.51
C GLU A 183 -3.07 -10.57 -12.09
N LEU A 184 -2.45 -9.83 -11.16
CA LEU A 184 -2.30 -10.24 -9.77
C LEU A 184 -3.62 -10.25 -9.00
N MET A 185 -4.63 -9.58 -9.53
CA MET A 185 -5.95 -9.43 -8.91
C MET A 185 -6.96 -10.46 -9.40
N LEU A 186 -6.60 -11.29 -10.40
CA LEU A 186 -7.49 -12.34 -10.94
C LEU A 186 -7.81 -13.43 -9.92
N THR A 187 -6.92 -13.68 -8.96
CA THR A 187 -7.10 -14.70 -7.92
C THR A 187 -7.88 -14.20 -6.70
N LEU A 188 -8.28 -12.92 -6.66
CA LEU A 188 -9.02 -12.37 -5.53
C LEU A 188 -10.41 -13.03 -5.40
N PRO A 189 -10.78 -13.50 -4.19
CA PRO A 189 -12.12 -13.94 -3.90
C PRO A 189 -13.16 -12.83 -4.12
N GLU A 190 -14.39 -13.21 -4.46
CA GLU A 190 -15.48 -12.26 -4.72
C GLU A 190 -15.71 -11.29 -3.55
N ARG A 191 -15.74 -11.81 -2.32
CA ARG A 191 -15.92 -10.98 -1.12
C ARG A 191 -14.83 -9.92 -1.00
N ILE A 192 -13.57 -10.28 -1.23
CA ILE A 192 -12.46 -9.32 -1.16
C ILE A 192 -12.54 -8.34 -2.32
N THR A 193 -12.85 -8.81 -3.53
CA THR A 193 -13.06 -7.94 -4.70
C THR A 193 -14.13 -6.88 -4.42
N ALA A 194 -15.30 -7.29 -3.89
CA ALA A 194 -16.40 -6.37 -3.60
C ALA A 194 -16.03 -5.36 -2.50
N SER A 195 -15.47 -5.86 -1.38
CA SER A 195 -15.13 -4.98 -0.24
C SER A 195 -14.03 -3.99 -0.61
N THR A 196 -12.98 -4.42 -1.32
CA THR A 196 -11.88 -3.53 -1.69
C THR A 196 -12.30 -2.53 -2.77
N ALA A 197 -13.10 -2.94 -3.77
CA ALA A 197 -13.58 -1.99 -4.77
C ALA A 197 -14.52 -0.95 -4.16
N PHE A 198 -15.34 -1.34 -3.17
CA PHE A 198 -16.17 -0.40 -2.43
C PHE A 198 -15.33 0.54 -1.56
N ASP A 199 -14.23 0.06 -1.02
CA ASP A 199 -13.23 0.87 -0.30
C ASP A 199 -12.65 1.96 -1.21
N ALA A 200 -12.23 1.60 -2.44
CA ALA A 200 -11.78 2.58 -3.43
C ALA A 200 -12.85 3.64 -3.76
N PHE A 201 -14.12 3.22 -3.86
CA PHE A 201 -15.24 4.15 -4.04
C PHE A 201 -15.35 5.09 -2.84
N THR A 202 -15.27 4.55 -1.63
CA THR A 202 -15.39 5.35 -0.39
C THR A 202 -14.24 6.35 -0.26
N HIS A 203 -13.01 5.96 -0.55
CA HIS A 203 -11.84 6.84 -0.63
C HIS A 203 -12.08 8.01 -1.59
N ALA A 204 -12.56 7.71 -2.79
CA ALA A 204 -12.85 8.73 -3.79
C ALA A 204 -13.99 9.64 -3.36
N PHE A 205 -15.08 9.08 -2.84
CA PHE A 205 -16.24 9.84 -2.36
C PHE A 205 -15.88 10.76 -1.20
N GLU A 206 -15.18 10.23 -0.19
CA GLU A 206 -14.75 11.03 0.96
C GLU A 206 -13.80 12.16 0.55
N SER A 207 -12.87 11.88 -0.33
CA SER A 207 -11.94 12.89 -0.88
C SER A 207 -12.69 13.98 -1.66
N TYR A 208 -13.73 13.60 -2.41
CA TYR A 208 -14.53 14.54 -3.18
C TYR A 208 -15.31 15.53 -2.31
N ILE A 209 -15.87 15.06 -1.19
CA ILE A 209 -16.64 15.92 -0.28
C ILE A 209 -15.79 16.58 0.81
N ASN A 210 -14.49 16.30 0.86
CA ASN A 210 -13.59 16.85 1.88
C ASN A 210 -13.39 18.35 1.64
N PRO A 211 -13.34 19.19 2.71
CA PRO A 211 -13.02 20.61 2.57
C PRO A 211 -11.69 20.93 1.88
N ASN A 212 -10.75 19.99 1.83
CA ASN A 212 -9.47 20.13 1.12
C ASN A 212 -9.54 19.68 -0.36
N ALA A 213 -10.72 19.26 -0.85
CA ALA A 213 -10.90 18.90 -2.25
C ALA A 213 -10.51 20.06 -3.18
N ASN A 214 -9.99 19.71 -4.33
CA ASN A 214 -9.59 20.66 -5.37
C ASN A 214 -9.73 20.03 -6.74
N ASP A 215 -9.60 20.82 -7.80
CA ASP A 215 -9.83 20.38 -9.20
C ASP A 215 -9.11 19.07 -9.54
N PHE A 216 -7.87 18.86 -9.04
CA PHE A 216 -7.13 17.61 -9.31
C PHE A 216 -7.74 16.42 -8.58
N THR A 217 -8.04 16.57 -7.29
CA THR A 217 -8.62 15.49 -6.49
C THR A 217 -10.07 15.20 -6.89
N GLU A 218 -10.83 16.21 -7.29
CA GLU A 218 -12.21 16.04 -7.77
C GLU A 218 -12.25 15.22 -9.06
N ILE A 219 -11.42 15.56 -10.07
CA ILE A 219 -11.34 14.81 -11.33
C ILE A 219 -10.96 13.34 -11.07
N MET A 220 -9.98 13.09 -10.17
CA MET A 220 -9.57 11.73 -9.82
C MET A 220 -10.68 10.98 -9.10
N SER A 221 -11.36 11.62 -8.15
CA SER A 221 -12.46 11.06 -7.37
C SER A 221 -13.65 10.70 -8.25
N GLU A 222 -14.09 11.61 -9.10
CA GLU A 222 -15.19 11.38 -10.04
C GLU A 222 -14.89 10.18 -10.95
N LYS A 223 -13.67 10.14 -11.50
CA LYS A 223 -13.28 9.04 -12.38
C LYS A 223 -13.17 7.71 -11.63
N SER A 224 -12.65 7.70 -10.41
CA SER A 224 -12.60 6.50 -9.56
C SER A 224 -14.00 5.98 -9.27
N MET A 225 -14.93 6.83 -8.80
CA MET A 225 -16.32 6.45 -8.52
C MET A 225 -17.03 5.93 -9.77
N GLU A 226 -16.90 6.62 -10.90
CA GLU A 226 -17.45 6.18 -12.19
C GLU A 226 -16.99 4.76 -12.54
N LEU A 227 -15.69 4.49 -12.40
CA LEU A 227 -15.13 3.19 -12.74
C LEU A 227 -15.62 2.09 -11.79
N VAL A 228 -15.70 2.34 -10.50
CA VAL A 228 -16.25 1.35 -9.55
C VAL A 228 -17.70 1.05 -9.85
N ILE A 229 -18.55 2.08 -10.03
CA ILE A 229 -19.99 1.90 -10.34
C ILE A 229 -20.18 1.07 -11.61
N ASN A 230 -19.40 1.35 -12.64
CA ASN A 230 -19.58 0.71 -13.94
C ASN A 230 -18.97 -0.69 -14.04
N TYR A 231 -17.90 -0.97 -13.27
CA TYR A 231 -17.11 -2.19 -13.47
C TYR A 231 -17.16 -3.18 -12.31
N LEU A 232 -17.48 -2.76 -11.08
CA LEU A 232 -17.63 -3.71 -9.98
C LEU A 232 -18.74 -4.76 -10.28
N PRO A 233 -19.95 -4.39 -10.73
CA PRO A 233 -20.97 -5.39 -11.08
C PRO A 233 -20.47 -6.37 -12.16
N LYS A 234 -19.76 -5.87 -13.17
CA LYS A 234 -19.21 -6.68 -14.27
C LYS A 234 -18.11 -7.65 -13.79
N VAL A 235 -17.24 -7.22 -12.86
CA VAL A 235 -16.25 -8.11 -12.25
C VAL A 235 -16.92 -9.18 -11.40
N MET A 236 -18.03 -8.86 -10.73
CA MET A 236 -18.79 -9.84 -9.95
C MET A 236 -19.46 -10.91 -10.85
N GLU A 237 -19.83 -10.55 -12.09
CA GLU A 237 -20.35 -11.49 -13.09
C GLU A 237 -19.23 -12.30 -13.76
N ASP A 238 -18.10 -11.68 -14.06
CA ASP A 238 -16.93 -12.30 -14.72
C ASP A 238 -15.62 -11.85 -14.03
N LYS A 239 -15.28 -12.53 -12.94
CA LYS A 239 -14.12 -12.22 -12.11
C LYS A 239 -12.77 -12.40 -12.79
N ASN A 240 -12.72 -13.16 -13.88
CA ASN A 240 -11.50 -13.44 -14.64
C ASN A 240 -11.30 -12.47 -15.80
N ASN A 241 -12.20 -11.54 -16.01
CA ASN A 241 -12.09 -10.54 -17.08
C ASN A 241 -11.02 -9.51 -16.74
N ILE A 242 -9.91 -9.60 -17.44
CA ILE A 242 -8.74 -8.73 -17.19
C ILE A 242 -9.02 -7.25 -17.49
N GLU A 243 -9.88 -6.95 -18.46
CA GLU A 243 -10.26 -5.56 -18.75
C GLU A 243 -11.01 -4.95 -17.56
N TYR A 244 -11.97 -5.67 -17.00
CA TYR A 244 -12.75 -5.20 -15.85
C TYR A 244 -11.87 -5.07 -14.60
N ARG A 245 -10.96 -6.03 -14.35
CA ARG A 245 -9.95 -5.92 -13.29
C ARG A 245 -9.05 -4.69 -13.48
N THR A 246 -8.64 -4.43 -14.71
CA THR A 246 -7.84 -3.24 -15.04
C THR A 246 -8.57 -1.95 -14.67
N LYS A 247 -9.87 -1.86 -14.93
CA LYS A 247 -10.67 -0.67 -14.58
C LYS A 247 -10.78 -0.46 -13.07
N LEU A 248 -10.95 -1.53 -12.28
CA LEU A 248 -10.94 -1.42 -10.82
C LEU A 248 -9.55 -1.05 -10.28
N ALA A 249 -8.47 -1.55 -10.87
CA ALA A 249 -7.11 -1.17 -10.49
C ALA A 249 -6.81 0.31 -10.78
N VAL A 250 -7.35 0.87 -11.89
CA VAL A 250 -7.31 2.31 -12.17
C VAL A 250 -8.09 3.09 -11.11
N ALA A 251 -9.31 2.62 -10.77
CA ALA A 251 -10.14 3.27 -9.77
C ALA A 251 -9.44 3.36 -8.41
N ASP A 252 -8.86 2.25 -7.92
CA ASP A 252 -8.06 2.17 -6.70
C ASP A 252 -6.91 3.19 -6.70
N THR A 253 -6.15 3.23 -7.79
CA THR A 253 -5.00 4.13 -7.91
C THR A 253 -5.42 5.61 -7.91
N LEU A 254 -6.52 5.95 -8.58
CA LEU A 254 -7.06 7.31 -8.60
C LEU A 254 -7.67 7.69 -7.24
N GLY A 255 -8.46 6.81 -6.63
CA GLY A 255 -9.05 7.02 -5.31
C GLY A 255 -7.98 7.22 -4.22
N GLY A 256 -6.93 6.36 -4.21
CA GLY A 256 -5.80 6.50 -3.31
C GLY A 256 -5.01 7.80 -3.51
N SER A 257 -4.78 8.20 -4.76
CA SER A 257 -4.10 9.46 -5.07
C SER A 257 -4.93 10.69 -4.65
N SER A 258 -6.25 10.62 -4.80
CA SER A 258 -7.15 11.66 -4.31
C SER A 258 -7.15 11.72 -2.78
N LEU A 259 -7.27 10.56 -2.12
CA LEU A 259 -7.22 10.43 -0.65
C LEU A 259 -5.93 11.04 -0.07
N ALA A 260 -4.79 10.76 -0.69
CA ALA A 260 -3.50 11.28 -0.25
C ALA A 260 -3.43 12.81 -0.26
N ASN A 261 -4.24 13.47 -1.10
CA ASN A 261 -4.20 14.92 -1.33
C ASN A 261 -5.40 15.70 -0.80
N ALA A 262 -6.54 15.05 -0.58
CA ALA A 262 -7.73 15.68 0.01
C ALA A 262 -8.05 15.16 1.42
N GLY A 263 -7.64 13.92 1.73
CA GLY A 263 -7.92 13.27 3.01
C GLY A 263 -9.24 12.52 3.03
N ALA A 264 -9.42 11.72 4.09
CA ALA A 264 -10.66 11.01 4.38
C ALA A 264 -11.69 11.95 5.07
N ALA A 265 -12.95 11.51 5.06
CA ALA A 265 -14.06 12.14 5.79
C ALA A 265 -14.63 11.16 6.84
N ALA A 266 -15.86 11.39 7.31
CA ALA A 266 -16.43 10.64 8.44
C ALA A 266 -16.49 9.10 8.31
N PRO A 267 -16.77 8.47 7.15
CA PRO A 267 -16.86 7.01 7.06
C PRO A 267 -15.60 6.26 7.52
N HIS A 268 -14.39 6.66 7.05
CA HIS A 268 -13.14 5.98 7.42
C HIS A 268 -12.81 6.07 8.92
N PRO A 269 -12.75 7.25 9.54
CA PRO A 269 -12.50 7.34 10.99
C PRO A 269 -13.50 6.55 11.83
N LEU A 270 -14.80 6.51 11.43
CA LEU A 270 -15.79 5.70 12.12
C LEU A 270 -15.53 4.20 11.96
N SER A 271 -15.15 3.75 10.76
CA SER A 271 -14.87 2.34 10.50
C SER A 271 -13.61 1.86 11.23
N GLU A 272 -12.62 2.72 11.41
CA GLU A 272 -11.41 2.43 12.18
C GLU A 272 -11.74 2.21 13.66
N ILE A 273 -12.63 3.02 14.24
CA ILE A 273 -13.08 2.88 15.64
C ILE A 273 -13.90 1.59 15.83
N ILE A 274 -14.80 1.27 14.88
CA ILE A 274 -15.68 0.09 14.99
C ILE A 274 -14.94 -1.21 14.69
N GLY A 275 -13.94 -1.17 13.82
CA GLY A 275 -13.19 -2.34 13.35
C GLY A 275 -11.90 -2.62 14.11
N GLY A 276 -11.64 -1.88 15.19
CA GLY A 276 -10.49 -2.04 16.08
C GLY A 276 -10.66 -3.17 17.10
#